data_6c36f0929f1471745325100e91a77573
#
_entry.id   6c36f0929f1471745325100e91a77573
#
_cell.length_a   1.000
_cell.length_b   1.000
_cell.length_c   1.000
_cell.angle_alpha   90.00
_cell.angle_beta   90.00
_cell.angle_gamma   90.00
#
_symmetry.space_group_name_H-M   'P 1'
#
loop_
_entity.id
_entity.type
_entity.pdbx_description
1 polymer ?
#
loop_
_entity_poly.entity_id
_entity_poly.type
_entity_poly.pdbx_seq_one_letter_code
_entity_poly.pdbx_strand_id
1 'polypeptide(L)' 'MTFEQLLDLLQELHPDIDFEREEGLIDRKILTSFDVVSIAAELSETYGVELGAVDIVPENFNSARALFALIERIENE' A
#
# COMPACT_ATOMS: atom_id res chain seq x y z
N MET A 1 -8.32 4.49 8.36
CA MET A 1 -8.39 3.02 8.21
C MET A 1 -7.46 2.34 9.21
N THR A 2 -7.69 1.07 9.50
CA THR A 2 -6.83 0.29 10.38
C THR A 2 -5.80 -0.48 9.56
N PHE A 3 -4.73 -0.94 10.23
CA PHE A 3 -3.73 -1.78 9.57
C PHE A 3 -4.34 -3.08 9.05
N GLU A 4 -5.29 -3.65 9.80
CA GLU A 4 -5.97 -4.88 9.38
C GLU A 4 -6.80 -4.67 8.12
N GLN A 5 -7.46 -3.52 8.01
CA GLN A 5 -8.20 -3.17 6.79
C GLN A 5 -7.26 -3.04 5.59
N LEU A 6 -6.08 -2.46 5.80
CA LEU A 6 -5.07 -2.37 4.75
C LEU A 6 -4.59 -3.76 4.34
N LEU A 7 -4.30 -4.63 5.31
CA LEU A 7 -3.87 -5.99 5.00
C LEU A 7 -4.94 -6.75 4.21
N ASP A 8 -6.21 -6.61 4.58
CA ASP A 8 -7.31 -7.25 3.87
C ASP A 8 -7.39 -6.78 2.42
N LEU A 9 -7.23 -5.47 2.20
CA LEU A 9 -7.25 -4.90 0.86
C LEU A 9 -6.09 -5.45 0.01
N LEU A 10 -4.89 -5.46 0.59
CA LEU A 10 -3.70 -5.96 -0.10
C LEU A 10 -3.83 -7.45 -0.41
N GLN A 11 -4.36 -8.24 0.53
CA GLN A 11 -4.55 -9.68 0.35
C GLN A 11 -5.57 -9.99 -0.75
N GLU A 12 -6.60 -9.17 -0.89
CA GLU A 12 -7.57 -9.33 -1.96
C GLU A 12 -6.94 -9.10 -3.33
N LEU A 13 -6.06 -8.12 -3.43
CA LEU A 13 -5.38 -7.81 -4.68
C LEU A 13 -4.29 -8.84 -5.02
N HIS A 14 -3.60 -9.34 -3.99
CA HIS A 14 -2.47 -10.26 -4.16
C HIS A 14 -2.50 -11.33 -3.07
N PRO A 15 -3.34 -12.36 -3.20
CA PRO A 15 -3.48 -13.39 -2.16
C PRO A 15 -2.22 -14.23 -1.93
N ASP A 16 -1.28 -14.23 -2.88
CA ASP A 16 -0.04 -15.02 -2.79
C ASP A 16 1.05 -14.39 -1.93
N ILE A 17 0.90 -13.11 -1.60
CA ILE A 17 1.96 -12.35 -0.93
C ILE A 17 1.69 -12.30 0.58
N ASP A 18 2.74 -12.55 1.37
CA ASP A 18 2.67 -12.39 2.82
C ASP A 18 3.03 -10.96 3.19
N PHE A 19 2.04 -10.08 3.17
CA PHE A 19 2.25 -8.66 3.42
C PHE A 19 2.67 -8.34 4.84
N GLU A 20 2.45 -9.25 5.78
CA GLU A 20 2.88 -9.03 7.16
C GLU A 20 4.40 -9.16 7.32
N ARG A 21 5.03 -9.96 6.47
CA ARG A 21 6.45 -10.28 6.58
C ARG A 21 7.34 -9.61 5.53
N GLU A 22 6.79 -9.33 4.36
CA GLU A 22 7.58 -8.78 3.26
C GLU A 22 7.92 -7.31 3.52
N GLU A 23 9.20 -6.98 3.40
CA GLU A 23 9.71 -5.62 3.61
C GLU A 23 10.36 -5.02 2.37
N GLY A 24 10.48 -5.80 1.30
CA GLY A 24 11.08 -5.34 0.05
C GLY A 24 10.15 -5.55 -1.14
N LEU A 25 8.86 -5.26 -0.99
CA LEU A 25 7.86 -5.51 -2.03
C LEU A 25 8.24 -4.89 -3.37
N ILE A 26 8.78 -3.70 -3.37
CA ILE A 26 9.22 -3.02 -4.60
C ILE A 26 10.64 -3.40 -4.95
N ASP A 27 11.56 -3.35 -3.98
CA ASP A 27 12.98 -3.62 -4.20
C ASP A 27 13.22 -5.03 -4.70
N ARG A 28 12.42 -5.98 -4.23
CA ARG A 28 12.51 -7.38 -4.64
C ARG A 28 11.62 -7.72 -5.83
N LYS A 29 10.98 -6.71 -6.40
CA LYS A 29 10.11 -6.83 -7.58
C LYS A 29 8.92 -7.77 -7.38
N ILE A 30 8.42 -7.84 -6.15
CA ILE A 30 7.22 -8.58 -5.82
C ILE A 30 5.99 -7.83 -6.32
N LEU A 31 6.00 -6.50 -6.14
CA LEU A 31 4.98 -5.61 -6.70
C LEU A 31 5.56 -4.85 -7.90
N THR A 32 4.75 -4.71 -8.93
CA THR A 32 5.10 -3.92 -10.12
C THR A 32 4.54 -2.50 -10.00
N SER A 33 4.91 -1.63 -10.94
CA SER A 33 4.35 -0.27 -11.02
C SER A 33 2.83 -0.32 -11.20
N PHE A 34 2.35 -1.30 -11.96
CA PHE A 34 0.91 -1.50 -12.15
C PHE A 34 0.22 -1.82 -10.83
N ASP A 35 0.84 -2.69 -10.03
CA ASP A 35 0.30 -3.07 -8.73
C ASP A 35 0.21 -1.87 -7.78
N VAL A 36 1.22 -1.01 -7.80
CA VAL A 36 1.24 0.21 -6.98
C VAL A 36 0.07 1.12 -7.37
N VAL A 37 -0.16 1.31 -8.66
CA VAL A 37 -1.26 2.13 -9.15
C VAL A 37 -2.61 1.51 -8.76
N SER A 38 -2.73 0.19 -8.86
CA SER A 38 -3.95 -0.52 -8.47
C SER A 38 -4.26 -0.37 -6.99
N ILE A 39 -3.23 -0.47 -6.14
CA ILE A 39 -3.37 -0.29 -4.69
C ILE A 39 -3.82 1.14 -4.40
N ALA A 40 -3.19 2.13 -5.04
CA ALA A 40 -3.55 3.53 -4.85
C ALA A 40 -5.00 3.80 -5.24
N ALA A 41 -5.45 3.23 -6.36
CA ALA A 41 -6.82 3.37 -6.83
C ALA A 41 -7.82 2.76 -5.85
N GLU A 42 -7.52 1.58 -5.32
CA GLU A 42 -8.39 0.91 -4.36
C GLU A 42 -8.48 1.69 -3.03
N LEU A 43 -7.37 2.26 -2.59
CA LEU A 43 -7.35 3.09 -1.38
C LEU A 43 -8.24 4.31 -1.57
N SER A 44 -8.19 4.94 -2.74
CA SER A 44 -9.00 6.10 -3.05
C SER A 44 -10.49 5.72 -3.10
N GLU A 45 -10.82 4.65 -3.82
CA GLU A 45 -12.22 4.24 -4.03
C GLU A 45 -12.88 3.71 -2.76
N THR A 46 -12.16 2.91 -1.99
CA THR A 46 -12.75 2.20 -0.84
C THR A 46 -12.69 3.02 0.43
N TYR A 47 -11.61 3.76 0.65
CA TYR A 47 -11.37 4.47 1.91
C TYR A 47 -11.22 5.97 1.76
N GLY A 48 -11.27 6.48 0.54
CA GLY A 48 -11.11 7.91 0.30
C GLY A 48 -9.70 8.43 0.58
N VAL A 49 -8.71 7.55 0.59
CA VAL A 49 -7.31 7.92 0.82
C VAL A 49 -6.69 8.35 -0.51
N GLU A 50 -6.35 9.63 -0.63
CA GLU A 50 -5.80 10.18 -1.87
C GLU A 50 -4.28 10.28 -1.78
N LEU A 51 -3.58 9.52 -2.64
CA LEU A 51 -2.12 9.56 -2.72
C LEU A 51 -1.70 10.52 -3.83
N GLY A 52 -0.80 11.43 -3.49
CA GLY A 52 -0.20 12.31 -4.50
C GLY A 52 0.97 11.63 -5.20
N ALA A 53 1.41 12.20 -6.32
CA ALA A 53 2.54 11.66 -7.07
C ALA A 53 3.81 11.56 -6.20
N VAL A 54 4.00 12.49 -5.29
CA VAL A 54 5.17 12.50 -4.39
C VAL A 54 5.13 11.36 -3.37
N ASP A 55 3.96 10.79 -3.13
CA ASP A 55 3.78 9.69 -2.18
C ASP A 55 4.05 8.33 -2.82
N ILE A 56 3.98 8.25 -4.14
CA ILE A 56 4.13 6.99 -4.88
C ILE A 56 5.61 6.78 -5.18
N VAL A 57 6.34 6.39 -4.14
CA VAL A 57 7.78 6.11 -4.23
C VAL A 57 8.03 4.72 -3.63
N PRO A 58 9.10 4.03 -4.04
CA PRO A 58 9.37 2.65 -3.57
C PRO A 58 9.38 2.51 -2.05
N GLU A 59 9.95 3.47 -1.34
CA GLU A 59 10.07 3.43 0.11
C GLU A 59 8.72 3.32 0.81
N ASN A 60 7.69 3.92 0.23
CA ASN A 60 6.36 3.91 0.83
C ASN A 60 5.58 2.63 0.53
N PHE A 61 6.04 1.85 -0.44
CA PHE A 61 5.34 0.64 -0.88
C PHE A 61 6.14 -0.65 -0.66
N ASN A 62 7.31 -0.57 -0.01
CA ASN A 62 8.14 -1.73 0.24
C ASN A 62 7.56 -2.68 1.28
N SER A 63 6.68 -2.20 2.14
CA SER A 63 6.01 -3.05 3.12
C SER A 63 4.63 -2.49 3.44
N ALA A 64 3.77 -3.36 3.96
CA ALA A 64 2.45 -2.94 4.40
C ALA A 64 2.56 -1.90 5.52
N ARG A 65 3.54 -2.05 6.40
CA ARG A 65 3.75 -1.08 7.49
C ARG A 65 4.19 0.28 6.98
N ALA A 66 5.06 0.33 5.97
CA ALA A 66 5.48 1.59 5.37
C ALA A 66 4.29 2.28 4.70
N LEU A 67 3.47 1.52 3.99
CA LEU A 67 2.27 2.05 3.35
C LEU A 67 1.28 2.55 4.39
N PHE A 68 1.10 1.81 5.47
CA PHE A 68 0.20 2.22 6.55
C PHE A 68 0.68 3.51 7.22
N ALA A 69 1.99 3.67 7.43
CA ALA A 69 2.55 4.90 7.99
C ALA A 69 2.24 6.10 7.08
N LEU A 70 2.35 5.91 5.76
CA LEU A 70 1.99 6.95 4.80
C LEU A 70 0.49 7.29 4.92
N ILE A 71 -0.36 6.28 4.98
CA ILE A 71 -1.81 6.47 5.08
C ILE A 71 -2.15 7.25 6.36
N GLU A 72 -1.53 6.90 7.48
CA GLU A 72 -1.75 7.61 8.74
C GLU A 72 -1.37 9.09 8.65
N ARG A 73 -0.26 9.38 7.98
CA ARG A 73 0.15 10.77 7.78
C ARG A 73 -0.88 11.54 6.97
N ILE A 74 -1.41 10.93 5.91
CA ILE A 74 -2.41 11.55 5.05
C ILE A 74 -3.72 11.77 5.83
N GLU A 75 -4.16 10.78 6.58
CA GLU A 75 -5.41 10.86 7.35
C GLU A 75 -5.34 11.87 8.50
N ASN A 76 -4.14 12.16 8.99
CA ASN A 76 -3.92 13.10 10.09
C ASN A 76 -3.53 14.51 9.66
N GLU A 77 -3.47 14.77 8.37
CA GLU A 77 -3.20 16.10 7.85
C GLU A 77 -4.42 17.00 7.89
#